data_6c421cefc91d22abffe77ffd6ae11aeb
#
_entry.id   6c421cefc91d22abffe77ffd6ae11aeb
#
_cell.length_a   1.000
_cell.length_b   1.000
_cell.length_c   1.000
_cell.angle_alpha   90.00
_cell.angle_beta   90.00
_cell.angle_gamma   90.00
#
_symmetry.space_group_name_H-M   'P 1'
#
loop_
_entity.id
_entity.type
_entity.pdbx_description
1 polymer ?
#
loop_
_entity_poly.entity_id
_entity_poly.type
_entity_poly.pdbx_seq_one_letter_code
_entity_poly.pdbx_strand_id
1 'polypeptide(L)'
;DAVSFSFSTNQTILSANWNFGDGNSSNVISPTHTYSTAGSFPVSVTITTSQGSGSNNRNITIYPKPVLTNNTVTLKQCDDNNDGFSAFNLEEAENSFVASTTGLTFTYFENSTDAQNNNTIASITNPIAYTNQIVSNDVVYVRIENANGCFRVGQLNLNVSTTSIPASFQKVFTVCDDLLSGSNTDGIATFDFSSVTSEIQALFPGGQLLTIKYYKNQADALAEQSAITNISNYTNIGYPISQNIYVRVDSQVNNDCLGLGHHITLN
;
A
#
# COMPACT_ATOMS: atom_id res chain seq x y z
N ASP A 1 -3.29 15.86 -19.08
CA ASP A 1 -3.14 17.26 -18.60
C ASP A 1 -2.91 18.18 -19.79
N ALA A 2 -3.36 19.43 -19.68
CA ALA A 2 -3.19 20.43 -20.74
C ALA A 2 -1.82 21.11 -20.65
N VAL A 3 -1.16 21.26 -21.78
CA VAL A 3 0.11 21.99 -21.92
C VAL A 3 -0.20 23.38 -22.44
N SER A 4 0.30 24.41 -21.76
CA SER A 4 0.15 25.80 -22.21
C SER A 4 1.33 26.22 -23.08
N PHE A 5 1.07 26.89 -24.19
CA PHE A 5 2.06 27.34 -25.14
C PHE A 5 2.10 28.86 -25.19
N SER A 6 3.28 29.41 -25.20
CA SER A 6 3.52 30.84 -25.34
C SER A 6 4.85 31.09 -26.06
N PHE A 7 4.98 32.28 -26.60
CA PHE A 7 6.22 32.81 -27.14
C PHE A 7 6.43 34.25 -26.68
N SER A 8 7.64 34.76 -26.81
CA SER A 8 7.99 36.14 -26.47
C SER A 8 8.51 36.84 -27.74
N THR A 9 8.01 38.05 -27.99
CA THR A 9 8.45 38.94 -29.08
C THR A 9 8.27 40.39 -28.66
N ASN A 10 9.07 41.27 -29.23
CA ASN A 10 8.95 42.72 -29.08
C ASN A 10 8.13 43.38 -30.20
N GLN A 11 7.56 42.59 -31.11
CA GLN A 11 6.78 43.06 -32.26
C GLN A 11 5.28 42.87 -32.00
N THR A 12 4.47 43.71 -32.66
CA THR A 12 3.01 43.53 -32.67
C THR A 12 2.64 42.32 -33.51
N ILE A 13 1.98 41.33 -32.88
CA ILE A 13 1.58 40.09 -33.51
C ILE A 13 0.26 40.32 -34.28
N LEU A 14 0.25 39.91 -35.53
CA LEU A 14 -0.96 39.92 -36.38
C LEU A 14 -1.63 38.53 -36.38
N SER A 15 -0.84 37.45 -36.37
CA SER A 15 -1.36 36.09 -36.32
C SER A 15 -0.31 35.14 -35.74
N ALA A 16 -0.79 34.02 -35.19
CA ALA A 16 0.03 32.88 -34.83
C ALA A 16 -0.60 31.61 -35.39
N ASN A 17 0.21 30.64 -35.81
CA ASN A 17 -0.22 29.32 -36.23
C ASN A 17 0.68 28.29 -35.56
N TRP A 18 0.08 27.49 -34.67
CA TRP A 18 0.71 26.44 -33.94
C TRP A 18 0.42 25.08 -34.59
N ASN A 19 1.45 24.24 -34.72
CA ASN A 19 1.34 22.82 -35.01
C ASN A 19 1.88 22.08 -33.78
N PHE A 20 1.08 21.22 -33.16
CA PHE A 20 1.45 20.51 -31.94
C PHE A 20 2.21 19.21 -32.18
N GLY A 21 2.42 18.79 -33.42
CA GLY A 21 3.18 17.61 -33.80
C GLY A 21 2.42 16.28 -33.67
N ASP A 22 1.16 16.33 -33.27
CA ASP A 22 0.25 15.18 -33.16
C ASP A 22 -0.90 15.21 -34.19
N GLY A 23 -0.78 16.10 -35.20
CA GLY A 23 -1.80 16.32 -36.21
C GLY A 23 -2.78 17.45 -35.88
N ASN A 24 -2.74 18.01 -34.67
CA ASN A 24 -3.57 19.13 -34.27
C ASN A 24 -2.84 20.47 -34.42
N SER A 25 -3.61 21.53 -34.56
CA SER A 25 -3.10 22.90 -34.74
C SER A 25 -3.99 23.94 -34.01
N SER A 26 -3.49 25.18 -33.85
CA SER A 26 -4.24 26.28 -33.25
C SER A 26 -3.76 27.63 -33.83
N ASN A 27 -4.70 28.55 -34.03
CA ASN A 27 -4.41 29.93 -34.39
C ASN A 27 -4.48 30.92 -33.20
N VAL A 28 -4.71 30.40 -32.02
CA VAL A 28 -4.72 31.21 -30.79
C VAL A 28 -3.28 31.61 -30.45
N ILE A 29 -3.08 32.87 -30.03
CA ILE A 29 -1.73 33.41 -29.73
C ILE A 29 -1.05 32.59 -28.62
N SER A 30 -1.78 32.26 -27.57
CA SER A 30 -1.29 31.45 -26.43
C SER A 30 -2.27 30.30 -26.15
N PRO A 31 -2.20 29.22 -26.94
CA PRO A 31 -3.14 28.10 -26.79
C PRO A 31 -2.77 27.17 -25.62
N THR A 32 -3.76 26.38 -25.23
CA THR A 32 -3.53 25.14 -24.48
C THR A 32 -3.84 23.95 -25.38
N HIS A 33 -3.07 22.87 -25.23
CA HIS A 33 -3.30 21.62 -25.96
C HIS A 33 -3.12 20.42 -25.08
N THR A 34 -3.92 19.35 -25.28
CA THR A 34 -3.85 18.08 -24.55
C THR A 34 -3.47 16.96 -25.52
N TYR A 35 -2.34 16.31 -25.25
CA TYR A 35 -1.92 15.14 -25.99
C TYR A 35 -2.65 13.89 -25.49
N SER A 36 -3.15 13.08 -26.40
CA SER A 36 -3.88 11.86 -26.10
C SER A 36 -2.97 10.67 -25.75
N THR A 37 -1.71 10.73 -26.18
CA THR A 37 -0.70 9.66 -26.00
C THR A 37 0.60 10.23 -25.46
N ALA A 38 1.36 9.40 -24.75
CA ALA A 38 2.75 9.70 -24.40
C ALA A 38 3.64 9.62 -25.66
N GLY A 39 4.69 10.43 -25.69
CA GLY A 39 5.60 10.47 -26.82
C GLY A 39 6.38 11.77 -26.92
N SER A 40 7.20 11.93 -27.95
CA SER A 40 7.91 13.16 -28.27
C SER A 40 7.24 13.82 -29.49
N PHE A 41 6.82 15.08 -29.35
CA PHE A 41 6.08 15.81 -30.34
C PHE A 41 6.87 17.04 -30.82
N PRO A 42 7.15 17.17 -32.12
CA PRO A 42 7.81 18.33 -32.71
C PRO A 42 6.79 19.49 -32.84
N VAL A 43 6.71 20.31 -31.80
CA VAL A 43 5.83 21.50 -31.81
C VAL A 43 6.48 22.63 -32.58
N SER A 44 5.75 23.29 -33.43
CA SER A 44 6.17 24.50 -34.15
C SER A 44 5.16 25.61 -34.06
N VAL A 45 5.65 26.83 -34.10
CA VAL A 45 4.82 28.04 -34.25
C VAL A 45 5.33 28.92 -35.37
N THR A 46 4.43 29.41 -36.18
CA THR A 46 4.70 30.48 -37.16
C THR A 46 3.91 31.72 -36.74
N ILE A 47 4.61 32.83 -36.55
CA ILE A 47 4.01 34.12 -36.21
C ILE A 47 4.17 35.09 -37.39
N THR A 48 3.17 35.93 -37.56
CA THR A 48 3.21 37.05 -38.54
C THR A 48 3.10 38.35 -37.75
N THR A 49 3.97 39.28 -38.08
CA THR A 49 4.00 40.65 -37.53
C THR A 49 3.95 41.65 -38.65
N SER A 50 3.85 42.95 -38.36
CA SER A 50 3.93 44.02 -39.35
C SER A 50 5.30 44.11 -40.05
N GLN A 51 6.34 43.45 -39.53
CA GLN A 51 7.70 43.44 -40.05
C GLN A 51 8.04 42.15 -40.83
N GLY A 52 7.12 41.18 -40.88
CA GLY A 52 7.33 39.89 -41.54
C GLY A 52 6.91 38.70 -40.69
N SER A 53 7.18 37.51 -41.20
CA SER A 53 6.87 36.24 -40.51
C SER A 53 8.14 35.55 -40.02
N GLY A 54 8.02 34.87 -38.88
CA GLY A 54 9.06 34.04 -38.30
C GLY A 54 8.50 32.74 -37.74
N SER A 55 9.33 31.70 -37.68
CA SER A 55 8.94 30.41 -37.12
C SER A 55 9.97 29.89 -36.13
N ASN A 56 9.51 29.10 -35.16
CA ASN A 56 10.34 28.35 -34.21
C ASN A 56 9.75 26.99 -33.96
N ASN A 57 10.59 26.03 -33.58
CA ASN A 57 10.17 24.69 -33.22
C ASN A 57 10.87 24.20 -31.95
N ARG A 58 10.21 23.29 -31.25
CA ARG A 58 10.75 22.62 -30.05
C ARG A 58 10.07 21.25 -29.88
N ASN A 59 10.86 20.24 -29.52
CA ASN A 59 10.31 18.98 -29.10
C ASN A 59 9.77 19.06 -27.67
N ILE A 60 8.58 18.52 -27.46
CA ILE A 60 7.96 18.36 -26.16
C ILE A 60 7.82 16.86 -25.89
N THR A 61 8.22 16.41 -24.69
CA THR A 61 8.05 15.04 -24.27
C THR A 61 6.87 14.93 -23.31
N ILE A 62 5.91 14.09 -23.65
CA ILE A 62 4.78 13.71 -22.79
C ILE A 62 5.08 12.33 -22.22
N TYR A 63 5.23 12.25 -20.92
CA TYR A 63 5.52 11.01 -20.22
C TYR A 63 4.25 10.21 -19.93
N PRO A 64 4.33 8.86 -19.96
CA PRO A 64 3.17 8.03 -19.62
C PRO A 64 2.87 8.10 -18.11
N LYS A 65 1.57 8.05 -17.78
CA LYS A 65 1.13 7.81 -16.39
C LYS A 65 1.31 6.34 -16.02
N PRO A 66 1.45 6.01 -14.74
CA PRO A 66 1.42 4.61 -14.28
C PRO A 66 0.18 3.87 -14.79
N VAL A 67 0.34 2.60 -15.14
CA VAL A 67 -0.76 1.73 -15.55
C VAL A 67 -1.26 0.99 -14.32
N LEU A 68 -2.52 1.21 -13.94
CA LEU A 68 -3.16 0.49 -12.86
C LEU A 68 -3.75 -0.82 -13.37
N THR A 69 -3.50 -1.91 -12.66
CA THR A 69 -4.18 -3.20 -12.82
C THR A 69 -5.59 -3.11 -12.23
N ASN A 70 -5.70 -2.50 -11.05
CA ASN A 70 -6.97 -2.22 -10.39
C ASN A 70 -7.01 -0.76 -9.94
N ASN A 71 -8.17 -0.10 -10.10
CA ASN A 71 -8.39 1.25 -9.59
C ASN A 71 -8.85 1.26 -8.13
N THR A 72 -9.38 0.13 -7.65
CA THR A 72 -9.86 -0.08 -6.28
C THR A 72 -9.35 -1.41 -5.79
N VAL A 73 -8.78 -1.41 -4.59
CA VAL A 73 -8.30 -2.60 -3.86
C VAL A 73 -8.98 -2.62 -2.50
N THR A 74 -9.15 -3.79 -1.91
CA THR A 74 -9.69 -3.94 -0.56
C THR A 74 -8.70 -4.72 0.28
N LEU A 75 -8.33 -4.16 1.43
CA LEU A 75 -7.64 -4.87 2.50
C LEU A 75 -8.66 -5.26 3.58
N LYS A 76 -8.48 -6.44 4.14
CA LYS A 76 -9.29 -6.94 5.24
C LYS A 76 -8.39 -7.24 6.44
N GLN A 77 -8.82 -6.80 7.62
CA GLN A 77 -8.10 -7.01 8.86
C GLN A 77 -9.04 -7.55 9.93
N CYS A 78 -8.50 -8.36 10.85
CA CYS A 78 -9.27 -8.84 11.99
C CYS A 78 -9.51 -7.73 13.01
N ASP A 79 -10.70 -7.75 13.60
CA ASP A 79 -11.03 -7.05 14.81
C ASP A 79 -10.69 -7.94 16.02
N ASP A 80 -9.75 -7.53 16.84
CA ASP A 80 -9.26 -8.32 17.98
C ASP A 80 -10.02 -8.05 19.28
N ASN A 81 -10.72 -6.92 19.36
CA ASN A 81 -11.45 -6.46 20.55
C ASN A 81 -12.94 -6.16 20.30
N ASN A 82 -13.41 -6.31 19.05
CA ASN A 82 -14.77 -6.05 18.59
C ASN A 82 -15.20 -4.56 18.71
N ASP A 83 -14.27 -3.62 18.53
CA ASP A 83 -14.57 -2.19 18.50
C ASP A 83 -14.71 -1.63 17.07
N GLY A 84 -14.44 -2.43 16.05
CA GLY A 84 -14.51 -2.08 14.64
C GLY A 84 -13.30 -1.30 14.13
N PHE A 85 -12.22 -1.22 14.93
CA PHE A 85 -10.96 -0.60 14.54
C PHE A 85 -9.84 -1.64 14.49
N SER A 86 -8.92 -1.47 13.54
CA SER A 86 -7.75 -2.32 13.44
C SER A 86 -6.61 -1.59 12.73
N ALA A 87 -5.37 -2.05 12.93
CA ALA A 87 -4.22 -1.52 12.25
C ALA A 87 -3.97 -2.27 10.93
N PHE A 88 -3.91 -1.54 9.83
CA PHE A 88 -3.65 -2.05 8.48
C PHE A 88 -2.23 -1.73 8.04
N ASN A 89 -1.60 -2.67 7.36
CA ASN A 89 -0.43 -2.39 6.55
C ASN A 89 -0.90 -2.03 5.13
N LEU A 90 -0.95 -0.74 4.81
CA LEU A 90 -1.46 -0.26 3.51
C LEU A 90 -0.55 -0.65 2.34
N GLU A 91 0.74 -0.92 2.60
CA GLU A 91 1.72 -1.30 1.58
C GLU A 91 1.44 -2.68 0.96
N GLU A 92 0.69 -3.54 1.65
CA GLU A 92 0.27 -4.84 1.11
C GLU A 92 -0.59 -4.73 -0.15
N ALA A 93 -1.28 -3.60 -0.32
CA ALA A 93 -2.12 -3.33 -1.48
C ALA A 93 -1.34 -2.94 -2.74
N GLU A 94 -0.07 -2.57 -2.65
CA GLU A 94 0.70 -1.98 -3.75
C GLU A 94 0.74 -2.88 -4.99
N ASN A 95 1.08 -4.17 -4.80
CA ASN A 95 1.14 -5.15 -5.88
C ASN A 95 -0.24 -5.48 -6.49
N SER A 96 -1.32 -5.11 -5.81
CA SER A 96 -2.67 -5.26 -6.33
C SER A 96 -3.09 -4.08 -7.21
N PHE A 97 -2.52 -2.89 -6.97
CA PHE A 97 -2.76 -1.71 -7.80
C PHE A 97 -2.02 -1.77 -9.13
N VAL A 98 -0.81 -2.32 -9.17
CA VAL A 98 0.07 -2.32 -10.34
C VAL A 98 0.72 -3.70 -10.54
N ALA A 99 1.06 -4.02 -11.78
CA ALA A 99 1.75 -5.27 -12.10
C ALA A 99 3.22 -5.30 -11.61
N SER A 100 3.83 -4.14 -11.39
CA SER A 100 5.17 -3.98 -10.83
C SER A 100 5.28 -2.65 -10.11
N THR A 101 5.84 -2.66 -8.91
CA THR A 101 6.07 -1.46 -8.10
C THR A 101 7.40 -0.76 -8.42
N THR A 102 8.24 -1.39 -9.27
CA THR A 102 9.58 -0.87 -9.60
C THR A 102 9.50 0.52 -10.25
N GLY A 103 10.21 1.49 -9.66
CA GLY A 103 10.25 2.87 -10.15
C GLY A 103 8.98 3.68 -9.88
N LEU A 104 8.11 3.18 -9.02
CA LEU A 104 6.93 3.88 -8.53
C LEU A 104 7.09 4.25 -7.06
N THR A 105 6.49 5.36 -6.68
CA THR A 105 6.35 5.83 -5.31
C THR A 105 4.88 5.82 -4.93
N PHE A 106 4.58 5.29 -3.74
CA PHE A 106 3.24 5.21 -3.19
C PHE A 106 3.12 6.18 -2.02
N THR A 107 2.07 6.99 -2.01
CA THR A 107 1.77 7.91 -0.93
C THR A 107 0.29 7.82 -0.61
N TYR A 108 -0.04 7.72 0.68
CA TYR A 108 -1.39 7.43 1.17
C TYR A 108 -2.03 8.65 1.78
N PHE A 109 -3.34 8.82 1.56
CA PHE A 109 -4.13 9.99 2.00
C PHE A 109 -5.53 9.57 2.41
N GLU A 110 -6.11 10.26 3.39
CA GLU A 110 -7.48 10.00 3.83
C GLU A 110 -8.55 10.57 2.87
N ASN A 111 -8.17 11.47 1.97
CA ASN A 111 -9.10 11.98 0.97
C ASN A 111 -8.48 12.10 -0.43
N SER A 112 -9.33 12.01 -1.45
CA SER A 112 -8.91 12.02 -2.84
C SER A 112 -8.33 13.37 -3.31
N THR A 113 -8.75 14.47 -2.71
CA THR A 113 -8.28 15.81 -3.08
C THR A 113 -6.82 16.00 -2.70
N ASP A 114 -6.43 15.57 -1.50
CA ASP A 114 -5.04 15.62 -1.04
C ASP A 114 -4.14 14.70 -1.88
N ALA A 115 -4.63 13.50 -2.22
CA ALA A 115 -3.94 12.57 -3.10
C ALA A 115 -3.74 13.16 -4.52
N GLN A 116 -4.75 13.83 -5.08
CA GLN A 116 -4.66 14.48 -6.40
C GLN A 116 -3.67 15.66 -6.38
N ASN A 117 -3.69 16.45 -5.34
CA ASN A 117 -2.87 17.67 -5.21
C ASN A 117 -1.49 17.42 -4.63
N ASN A 118 -1.17 16.18 -4.23
CA ASN A 118 0.06 15.82 -3.52
C ASN A 118 0.30 16.67 -2.27
N ASN A 119 -0.74 16.80 -1.44
CA ASN A 119 -0.65 17.53 -0.17
C ASN A 119 0.11 16.70 0.86
N THR A 120 1.44 16.73 0.80
CA THR A 120 2.31 15.88 1.63
C THR A 120 2.16 16.12 3.14
N ILE A 121 1.62 17.28 3.56
CA ILE A 121 1.33 17.58 4.97
C ILE A 121 0.18 16.70 5.48
N ALA A 122 -0.78 16.36 4.59
CA ALA A 122 -1.92 15.52 4.90
C ALA A 122 -1.68 14.02 4.57
N SER A 123 -0.45 13.63 4.21
CA SER A 123 -0.14 12.23 3.92
C SER A 123 -0.11 11.39 5.21
N ILE A 124 -0.53 10.14 5.10
CA ILE A 124 -0.43 9.14 6.17
C ILE A 124 1.05 8.84 6.39
N THR A 125 1.57 9.15 7.57
CA THR A 125 3.00 9.07 7.90
C THR A 125 3.45 7.67 8.30
N ASN A 126 2.52 6.80 8.73
CA ASN A 126 2.82 5.42 9.11
C ASN A 126 1.89 4.45 8.36
N PRO A 127 2.15 4.17 7.07
CA PRO A 127 1.30 3.31 6.27
C PRO A 127 1.33 1.84 6.70
N ILE A 128 2.39 1.39 7.36
CA ILE A 128 2.51 -0.02 7.81
C ILE A 128 1.68 -0.35 9.05
N ALA A 129 1.14 0.66 9.75
CA ALA A 129 0.30 0.49 10.92
C ALA A 129 -0.74 1.63 11.00
N TYR A 130 -1.53 1.79 9.94
CA TYR A 130 -2.61 2.76 9.87
C TYR A 130 -3.87 2.20 10.52
N THR A 131 -4.42 2.88 11.51
CA THR A 131 -5.72 2.52 12.10
C THR A 131 -6.85 3.20 11.33
N ASN A 132 -7.85 2.42 10.88
CA ASN A 132 -9.02 2.97 10.20
C ASN A 132 -9.70 4.04 11.07
N GLN A 133 -10.21 5.10 10.43
CA GLN A 133 -10.83 6.23 11.13
C GLN A 133 -12.36 6.08 11.23
N ILE A 134 -12.94 5.18 10.42
CA ILE A 134 -14.39 4.90 10.42
C ILE A 134 -14.59 3.44 10.83
N VAL A 135 -15.52 3.21 11.77
CA VAL A 135 -15.83 1.88 12.32
C VAL A 135 -16.12 0.87 11.22
N SER A 136 -15.46 -0.26 11.25
CA SER A 136 -15.60 -1.44 10.39
C SER A 136 -15.25 -1.24 8.91
N ASN A 137 -15.40 -0.06 8.34
CA ASN A 137 -15.12 0.22 6.93
C ASN A 137 -14.57 1.63 6.77
N ASP A 138 -13.42 1.74 6.11
CA ASP A 138 -12.79 3.04 5.83
C ASP A 138 -12.26 3.07 4.42
N VAL A 139 -11.87 4.25 3.94
CA VAL A 139 -11.33 4.46 2.59
C VAL A 139 -10.09 5.33 2.65
N VAL A 140 -9.01 4.82 2.10
CA VAL A 140 -7.75 5.53 1.89
C VAL A 140 -7.49 5.69 0.40
N TYR A 141 -6.86 6.78 -0.01
CA TYR A 141 -6.49 7.05 -1.41
C TYR A 141 -4.99 6.93 -1.57
N VAL A 142 -4.57 6.21 -2.61
CA VAL A 142 -3.17 5.92 -2.89
C VAL A 142 -2.73 6.68 -4.13
N ARG A 143 -1.82 7.63 -3.97
CA ARG A 143 -1.14 8.29 -5.08
C ARG A 143 0.04 7.43 -5.51
N ILE A 144 0.02 6.99 -6.78
CA ILE A 144 1.02 6.15 -7.41
C ILE A 144 1.72 6.99 -8.46
N GLU A 145 2.99 7.33 -8.24
CA GLU A 145 3.73 8.30 -9.05
C GLU A 145 5.03 7.68 -9.58
N ASN A 146 5.37 7.98 -10.83
CA ASN A 146 6.64 7.57 -11.43
C ASN A 146 7.71 8.67 -11.30
N ALA A 147 8.97 8.35 -11.66
CA ALA A 147 10.11 9.27 -11.58
C ALA A 147 9.96 10.56 -12.42
N ASN A 148 9.00 10.63 -13.35
CA ASN A 148 8.72 11.82 -14.15
C ASN A 148 7.60 12.69 -13.54
N GLY A 149 7.11 12.37 -12.34
CA GLY A 149 6.01 13.08 -11.68
C GLY A 149 4.62 12.79 -12.25
N CYS A 150 4.52 11.81 -13.14
CA CYS A 150 3.21 11.39 -13.66
C CYS A 150 2.58 10.39 -12.69
N PHE A 151 1.30 10.60 -12.36
CA PHE A 151 0.62 9.82 -11.32
C PHE A 151 -0.79 9.35 -11.69
N ARG A 152 -1.26 8.39 -10.93
CA ARG A 152 -2.64 7.94 -10.79
C ARG A 152 -3.02 7.93 -9.33
N VAL A 153 -4.31 8.02 -9.03
CA VAL A 153 -4.85 7.83 -7.69
C VAL A 153 -5.74 6.60 -7.72
N GLY A 154 -5.44 5.64 -6.86
CA GLY A 154 -6.24 4.46 -6.58
C GLY A 154 -7.04 4.63 -5.28
N GLN A 155 -8.09 3.84 -5.11
CA GLN A 155 -8.89 3.77 -3.90
C GLN A 155 -8.59 2.47 -3.16
N LEU A 156 -8.29 2.56 -1.86
CA LEU A 156 -8.06 1.44 -0.97
C LEU A 156 -9.17 1.38 0.07
N ASN A 157 -10.02 0.37 -0.02
CA ASN A 157 -11.05 0.09 0.98
C ASN A 157 -10.44 -0.72 2.12
N LEU A 158 -10.72 -0.35 3.35
CA LEU A 158 -10.29 -1.04 4.55
C LEU A 158 -11.52 -1.64 5.24
N ASN A 159 -11.53 -2.95 5.41
CA ASN A 159 -12.64 -3.66 6.06
C ASN A 159 -12.12 -4.37 7.31
N VAL A 160 -12.74 -4.13 8.45
CA VAL A 160 -12.46 -4.83 9.70
C VAL A 160 -13.45 -5.98 9.87
N SER A 161 -12.94 -7.20 10.07
CA SER A 161 -13.70 -8.45 10.19
C SER A 161 -13.61 -9.00 11.60
N THR A 162 -14.70 -9.55 12.13
CA THR A 162 -14.67 -10.23 13.43
C THR A 162 -13.85 -11.51 13.40
N THR A 163 -13.11 -11.81 14.48
CA THR A 163 -12.33 -13.04 14.60
C THR A 163 -13.22 -14.28 14.73
N SER A 164 -12.85 -15.38 14.07
CA SER A 164 -13.52 -16.68 14.18
C SER A 164 -12.83 -17.62 15.18
N ILE A 165 -11.69 -17.24 15.78
CA ILE A 165 -11.05 -18.05 16.84
C ILE A 165 -11.74 -17.70 18.15
N PRO A 166 -12.34 -18.69 18.85
CA PRO A 166 -12.97 -18.42 20.14
C PRO A 166 -11.97 -17.94 21.19
N ALA A 167 -12.32 -16.95 21.99
CA ALA A 167 -11.47 -16.47 23.09
C ALA A 167 -11.14 -17.56 24.13
N SER A 168 -11.98 -18.62 24.22
CA SER A 168 -11.75 -19.79 25.06
C SER A 168 -10.67 -20.74 24.53
N PHE A 169 -10.25 -20.61 23.27
CA PHE A 169 -9.14 -21.37 22.73
C PHE A 169 -7.83 -20.78 23.26
N GLN A 170 -7.29 -21.40 24.32
CA GLN A 170 -6.06 -20.99 24.97
C GLN A 170 -5.16 -22.19 25.16
N LYS A 171 -3.88 -22.06 24.85
CA LYS A 171 -2.84 -23.08 25.01
C LYS A 171 -1.72 -22.56 25.89
N VAL A 172 -1.31 -23.37 26.85
CA VAL A 172 -0.20 -23.05 27.74
C VAL A 172 0.85 -24.14 27.58
N PHE A 173 2.07 -23.74 27.31
CA PHE A 173 3.25 -24.61 27.27
C PHE A 173 4.17 -24.23 28.44
N THR A 174 4.53 -25.21 29.23
CA THR A 174 5.41 -25.01 30.37
C THR A 174 6.62 -25.96 30.23
N VAL A 175 7.81 -25.39 30.27
CA VAL A 175 9.09 -26.12 30.21
C VAL A 175 10.00 -25.66 31.33
N CYS A 176 10.97 -26.48 31.68
CA CYS A 176 12.04 -26.04 32.58
C CYS A 176 13.06 -25.23 31.80
N ASP A 177 13.65 -24.25 32.48
CA ASP A 177 14.78 -23.48 31.96
C ASP A 177 15.90 -24.43 31.50
N ASP A 178 16.56 -24.11 30.40
CA ASP A 178 17.61 -24.92 29.79
C ASP A 178 18.93 -24.14 29.65
N LEU A 179 19.99 -24.81 29.21
CA LEU A 179 21.31 -24.20 29.04
C LEU A 179 21.55 -23.59 27.67
N LEU A 180 20.54 -23.50 26.79
CA LEU A 180 20.70 -22.98 25.40
C LEU A 180 21.04 -21.48 25.38
N SER A 181 20.59 -20.72 26.36
CA SER A 181 20.99 -19.32 26.57
C SER A 181 22.36 -19.14 27.21
N GLY A 182 22.94 -20.22 27.79
CA GLY A 182 24.17 -20.22 28.59
C GLY A 182 23.91 -20.15 30.09
N SER A 183 22.66 -20.08 30.53
CA SER A 183 22.22 -20.12 31.95
C SER A 183 20.99 -21.02 32.04
N ASN A 184 20.77 -21.65 33.18
CA ASN A 184 19.59 -22.44 33.52
C ASN A 184 18.73 -21.77 34.60
N THR A 185 18.87 -20.46 34.76
CA THR A 185 18.16 -19.66 35.76
C THR A 185 17.76 -18.29 35.24
N ASP A 186 17.77 -18.09 33.91
CA ASP A 186 17.44 -16.79 33.26
C ASP A 186 16.02 -16.75 32.68
N GLY A 187 15.27 -17.85 32.78
CA GLY A 187 13.89 -17.95 32.29
C GLY A 187 13.78 -18.05 30.75
N ILE A 188 14.88 -18.41 30.08
CA ILE A 188 14.91 -18.63 28.65
C ILE A 188 14.97 -20.12 28.34
N ALA A 189 14.02 -20.62 27.59
CA ALA A 189 13.89 -22.01 27.24
C ALA A 189 13.38 -22.21 25.80
N THR A 190 13.44 -23.46 25.35
CA THR A 190 12.98 -23.83 24.01
C THR A 190 11.63 -24.53 24.08
N PHE A 191 10.72 -24.09 23.23
CA PHE A 191 9.32 -24.55 23.16
C PHE A 191 9.01 -25.21 21.82
N ASP A 192 8.21 -26.26 21.86
CA ASP A 192 7.52 -26.81 20.69
C ASP A 192 6.02 -26.60 20.85
N PHE A 193 5.43 -25.72 20.04
CA PHE A 193 4.00 -25.49 19.98
C PHE A 193 3.42 -25.77 18.59
N SER A 194 4.11 -26.56 17.77
CA SER A 194 3.70 -26.93 16.40
C SER A 194 2.35 -27.65 16.33
N SER A 195 1.98 -28.38 17.39
CA SER A 195 0.69 -29.07 17.49
C SER A 195 -0.52 -28.12 17.40
N VAL A 196 -0.35 -26.85 17.82
CA VAL A 196 -1.42 -25.85 17.84
C VAL A 196 -1.94 -25.54 16.43
N THR A 197 -1.10 -25.69 15.40
CA THR A 197 -1.50 -25.46 14.01
C THR A 197 -2.67 -26.35 13.59
N SER A 198 -2.59 -27.65 13.87
CA SER A 198 -3.67 -28.60 13.56
C SER A 198 -4.93 -28.36 14.38
N GLU A 199 -4.76 -27.92 15.63
CA GLU A 199 -5.88 -27.63 16.52
C GLU A 199 -6.64 -26.38 16.06
N ILE A 200 -5.92 -25.33 15.63
CA ILE A 200 -6.53 -24.13 15.03
C ILE A 200 -7.21 -24.48 13.72
N GLN A 201 -6.56 -25.28 12.86
CA GLN A 201 -7.15 -25.73 11.59
C GLN A 201 -8.51 -26.41 11.81
N ALA A 202 -8.64 -27.17 12.92
CA ALA A 202 -9.88 -27.88 13.25
C ALA A 202 -11.02 -26.98 13.75
N LEU A 203 -10.75 -25.69 14.07
CA LEU A 203 -11.79 -24.72 14.44
C LEU A 203 -12.56 -24.21 13.22
N PHE A 204 -12.01 -24.39 12.04
CA PHE A 204 -12.58 -23.88 10.79
C PHE A 204 -13.22 -25.03 9.98
N PRO A 205 -14.18 -24.73 9.08
CA PRO A 205 -14.80 -25.73 8.23
C PRO A 205 -13.79 -26.58 7.47
N GLY A 206 -14.02 -27.90 7.41
CA GLY A 206 -13.14 -28.83 6.71
C GLY A 206 -12.96 -28.46 5.23
N GLY A 207 -11.71 -28.52 4.75
CA GLY A 207 -11.35 -28.18 3.37
C GLY A 207 -11.10 -26.71 3.10
N GLN A 208 -11.25 -25.82 4.10
CA GLN A 208 -10.89 -24.42 3.97
C GLN A 208 -9.36 -24.28 3.88
N LEU A 209 -8.88 -23.55 2.87
CA LEU A 209 -7.45 -23.27 2.67
C LEU A 209 -7.06 -22.10 3.56
N LEU A 210 -6.24 -22.36 4.59
CA LEU A 210 -5.85 -21.39 5.60
C LEU A 210 -4.34 -21.19 5.61
N THR A 211 -3.93 -19.94 5.86
CA THR A 211 -2.58 -19.58 6.27
C THR A 211 -2.61 -19.29 7.76
N ILE A 212 -1.85 -20.02 8.57
CA ILE A 212 -1.76 -19.84 10.02
C ILE A 212 -0.34 -19.38 10.34
N LYS A 213 -0.21 -18.21 10.94
CA LYS A 213 1.09 -17.62 11.31
C LYS A 213 1.09 -17.26 12.79
N TYR A 214 2.30 -17.20 13.36
CA TYR A 214 2.54 -16.92 14.77
C TYR A 214 3.45 -15.71 14.91
N TYR A 215 3.19 -14.87 15.94
CA TYR A 215 3.89 -13.60 16.13
C TYR A 215 4.20 -13.37 17.60
N LYS A 216 5.27 -12.61 17.87
CA LYS A 216 5.69 -12.27 19.23
C LYS A 216 4.81 -11.21 19.89
N ASN A 217 4.09 -10.44 19.11
CA ASN A 217 3.23 -9.36 19.59
C ASN A 217 2.10 -9.09 18.59
N GLN A 218 1.11 -8.33 19.02
CA GLN A 218 -0.06 -7.97 18.23
C GLN A 218 0.28 -7.08 17.02
N ALA A 219 1.18 -6.12 17.19
CA ALA A 219 1.53 -5.20 16.11
C ALA A 219 2.14 -5.93 14.91
N ASP A 220 3.06 -6.89 15.16
CA ASP A 220 3.63 -7.73 14.11
C ASP A 220 2.56 -8.62 13.45
N ALA A 221 1.59 -9.13 14.23
CA ALA A 221 0.49 -9.95 13.71
C ALA A 221 -0.47 -9.14 12.83
N LEU A 222 -0.76 -7.90 13.18
CA LEU A 222 -1.58 -6.98 12.38
C LEU A 222 -0.86 -6.54 11.11
N ALA A 223 0.43 -6.22 11.20
CA ALA A 223 1.25 -5.81 10.07
C ALA A 223 1.76 -6.99 9.21
N GLU A 224 1.44 -8.24 9.57
CA GLU A 224 1.92 -9.48 8.93
C GLU A 224 3.46 -9.57 8.79
N GLN A 225 4.19 -8.94 9.71
CA GLN A 225 5.64 -8.88 9.68
C GLN A 225 6.28 -9.71 10.79
N SER A 226 7.54 -10.11 10.60
CA SER A 226 8.33 -10.81 11.62
C SER A 226 7.69 -12.09 12.17
N ALA A 227 6.96 -12.84 11.34
CA ALA A 227 6.34 -14.10 11.74
C ALA A 227 7.37 -15.08 12.29
N ILE A 228 7.00 -15.81 13.34
CA ILE A 228 7.81 -16.92 13.91
C ILE A 228 7.78 -18.08 12.91
N THR A 229 8.94 -18.46 12.39
CA THR A 229 9.07 -19.52 11.37
C THR A 229 9.38 -20.89 11.98
N ASN A 230 10.03 -20.94 13.13
CA ASN A 230 10.42 -22.19 13.78
C ASN A 230 9.60 -22.44 15.06
N ILE A 231 8.36 -22.88 14.88
CA ILE A 231 7.40 -23.13 15.99
C ILE A 231 7.64 -24.45 16.72
N SER A 232 8.42 -25.37 16.14
CA SER A 232 8.79 -26.64 16.77
C SER A 232 10.07 -26.55 17.59
N ASN A 233 10.79 -25.44 17.49
CA ASN A 233 12.04 -25.21 18.26
C ASN A 233 12.20 -23.70 18.50
N TYR A 234 11.22 -23.10 19.14
CA TYR A 234 11.18 -21.67 19.40
C TYR A 234 11.81 -21.35 20.76
N THR A 235 12.74 -20.40 20.80
CA THR A 235 13.34 -19.90 22.03
C THR A 235 12.79 -18.51 22.38
N ASN A 236 12.33 -18.32 23.63
CA ASN A 236 11.70 -17.10 24.12
C ASN A 236 12.68 -15.96 24.44
N ILE A 237 13.74 -15.80 23.63
CA ILE A 237 14.76 -14.75 23.82
C ILE A 237 14.10 -13.38 23.87
N GLY A 238 14.41 -12.63 24.93
CA GLY A 238 13.83 -11.31 25.19
C GLY A 238 12.54 -11.33 26.01
N TYR A 239 12.01 -12.51 26.31
CA TYR A 239 10.78 -12.70 27.09
C TYR A 239 11.00 -13.73 28.23
N PRO A 240 11.86 -13.44 29.21
CA PRO A 240 12.16 -14.38 30.27
C PRO A 240 10.92 -14.70 31.12
N ILE A 241 10.79 -15.94 31.52
CA ILE A 241 9.72 -16.48 32.38
C ILE A 241 8.39 -16.71 31.68
N SER A 242 7.87 -15.74 30.92
CA SER A 242 6.58 -15.92 30.24
C SER A 242 6.49 -15.07 28.97
N GLN A 243 5.89 -15.64 27.92
CA GLN A 243 5.64 -14.96 26.66
C GLN A 243 4.28 -15.32 26.10
N ASN A 244 3.57 -14.30 25.64
CA ASN A 244 2.36 -14.47 24.84
C ASN A 244 2.71 -14.55 23.35
N ILE A 245 2.14 -15.54 22.66
CA ILE A 245 2.24 -15.69 21.20
C ILE A 245 0.88 -15.39 20.59
N TYR A 246 0.88 -14.50 19.62
CA TYR A 246 -0.29 -14.14 18.82
C TYR A 246 -0.41 -15.06 17.62
N VAL A 247 -1.63 -15.49 17.34
CA VAL A 247 -1.98 -16.31 16.20
C VAL A 247 -2.77 -15.45 15.22
N ARG A 248 -2.41 -15.52 13.94
CA ARG A 248 -3.21 -14.96 12.84
C ARG A 248 -3.58 -16.06 11.87
N VAL A 249 -4.84 -16.06 11.42
CA VAL A 249 -5.37 -16.99 10.45
C VAL A 249 -5.98 -16.22 9.29
N ASP A 250 -5.47 -16.45 8.10
CA ASP A 250 -5.94 -15.81 6.88
C ASP A 250 -6.46 -16.86 5.88
N SER A 251 -7.44 -16.49 5.06
CA SER A 251 -7.90 -17.27 3.94
C SER A 251 -6.88 -17.22 2.80
N GLN A 252 -6.44 -18.37 2.29
CA GLN A 252 -5.56 -18.41 1.10
C GLN A 252 -6.27 -18.00 -0.20
N VAL A 253 -7.61 -17.97 -0.20
CA VAL A 253 -8.38 -17.69 -1.42
C VAL A 253 -8.48 -16.19 -1.71
N ASN A 254 -8.69 -15.39 -0.66
CA ASN A 254 -8.99 -13.96 -0.79
C ASN A 254 -8.30 -13.08 0.24
N ASN A 255 -7.35 -13.63 0.98
CA ASN A 255 -6.60 -12.97 2.06
C ASN A 255 -7.49 -12.34 3.15
N ASP A 256 -8.71 -12.86 3.36
CA ASP A 256 -9.57 -12.42 4.45
C ASP A 256 -8.94 -12.83 5.79
N CYS A 257 -8.84 -11.90 6.72
CA CYS A 257 -8.48 -12.21 8.10
C CYS A 257 -9.66 -12.93 8.77
N LEU A 258 -9.42 -14.17 9.18
CA LEU A 258 -10.42 -15.07 9.79
C LEU A 258 -10.23 -15.21 11.30
N GLY A 259 -9.07 -14.86 11.82
CA GLY A 259 -8.79 -14.94 13.25
C GLY A 259 -7.49 -14.29 13.62
N LEU A 260 -7.51 -13.51 14.71
CA LEU A 260 -6.34 -12.94 15.33
C LEU A 260 -6.55 -12.88 16.84
N GLY A 261 -5.52 -13.23 17.60
CA GLY A 261 -5.57 -13.10 19.03
C GLY A 261 -4.37 -13.73 19.73
N HIS A 262 -4.24 -13.40 21.01
CA HIS A 262 -3.35 -14.07 21.93
C HIS A 262 -3.95 -15.42 22.33
N HIS A 263 -3.42 -16.50 21.80
CA HIS A 263 -3.96 -17.85 22.02
C HIS A 263 -2.95 -18.85 22.60
N ILE A 264 -1.69 -18.47 22.73
CA ILE A 264 -0.63 -19.32 23.27
C ILE A 264 0.15 -18.56 24.33
N THR A 265 0.40 -19.20 25.46
CA THR A 265 1.28 -18.71 26.52
C THR A 265 2.43 -19.71 26.71
N LEU A 266 3.66 -19.24 26.70
CA LEU A 266 4.88 -19.98 26.98
C LEU A 266 5.37 -19.57 28.37
N ASN A 267 5.58 -20.56 29.28
CA ASN A 267 6.02 -20.37 30.67
C ASN A 267 7.22 -21.25 31.01
#